data_b239669e4a6af7f544ff30f4ac2f7952
#
_entry.id   b239669e4a6af7f544ff30f4ac2f7952
#
_cell.length_a   1.000
_cell.length_b   1.000
_cell.length_c   1.000
_cell.angle_alpha   90.00
_cell.angle_beta   90.00
_cell.angle_gamma   90.00
#
_symmetry.space_group_name_H-M   'P 1'
#
loop_
_entity.id
_entity.type
_entity.pdbx_description
1 polymer ?
#
loop_
_entity_poly.entity_id
_entity_poly.type
_entity_poly.pdbx_seq_one_letter_code
_entity_poly.pdbx_strand_id
1 'polypeptide(L)'
;SAGMSAGGFDVIDAGIIPTPGVAYLTSVLNVEMGAVISASHNPMPDNGIKFFARGGFKLPDAKEDEIEAVLGQDWDRPTGAGVGRVSHDTVTATNLYIDHLVSTIAPIGPDKVQPKPLKGLKIVADCANGATSVVAPEALRRAGAEVLVINASPDGYNINKNAGSTH
;
A
#
# COMPACT_ATOMS: atom_id res chain seq x y z
N SER A 1 -2.92 2.15 -13.64
CA SER A 1 -3.03 3.59 -13.96
C SER A 1 -3.72 3.84 -15.31
N ALA A 2 -3.22 3.26 -16.43
CA ALA A 2 -3.70 3.57 -17.79
C ALA A 2 -5.22 3.36 -17.99
N GLY A 3 -5.78 2.26 -17.49
CA GLY A 3 -7.23 2.00 -17.61
C GLY A 3 -8.08 3.07 -16.91
N MET A 4 -7.67 3.51 -15.71
CA MET A 4 -8.39 4.54 -14.97
C MET A 4 -8.30 5.90 -15.68
N SER A 5 -7.13 6.30 -16.15
CA SER A 5 -6.99 7.55 -16.88
C SER A 5 -7.73 7.53 -18.23
N ALA A 6 -7.73 6.39 -18.93
CA ALA A 6 -8.55 6.21 -20.13
C ALA A 6 -10.06 6.31 -19.83
N GLY A 7 -10.47 6.05 -18.60
CA GLY A 7 -11.83 6.25 -18.11
C GLY A 7 -12.15 7.67 -17.66
N GLY A 8 -11.21 8.60 -17.78
CA GLY A 8 -11.39 10.01 -17.39
C GLY A 8 -11.07 10.30 -15.92
N PHE A 9 -10.52 9.34 -15.18
CA PHE A 9 -10.16 9.56 -13.78
C PHE A 9 -8.73 10.05 -13.65
N ASP A 10 -8.52 11.07 -12.84
CA ASP A 10 -7.17 11.45 -12.40
C ASP A 10 -6.63 10.39 -11.45
N VAL A 11 -5.37 10.02 -11.62
CA VAL A 11 -4.72 8.94 -10.89
C VAL A 11 -3.50 9.46 -10.14
N ILE A 12 -3.42 9.14 -8.86
CA ILE A 12 -2.22 9.31 -8.04
C ILE A 12 -1.56 7.93 -7.91
N ASP A 13 -0.40 7.76 -8.54
CA ASP A 13 0.39 6.54 -8.41
C ASP A 13 1.27 6.64 -7.17
N ALA A 14 0.91 5.88 -6.13
CA ALA A 14 1.64 5.82 -4.86
C ALA A 14 2.86 4.89 -4.91
N GLY A 15 3.12 4.23 -6.04
CA GLY A 15 4.21 3.27 -6.19
C GLY A 15 3.98 1.96 -5.43
N ILE A 16 5.07 1.40 -4.90
CA ILE A 16 5.02 0.13 -4.15
C ILE A 16 4.79 0.41 -2.68
N ILE A 17 3.58 0.11 -2.21
CA ILE A 17 3.17 0.31 -0.82
C ILE A 17 2.27 -0.86 -0.38
N PRO A 18 2.30 -1.27 0.89
CA PRO A 18 1.45 -2.36 1.38
C PRO A 18 -0.05 -2.04 1.25
N THR A 19 -0.86 -3.09 1.10
CA THR A 19 -2.33 -2.98 0.98
C THR A 19 -2.98 -2.04 2.02
N PRO A 20 -2.66 -2.12 3.34
CA PRO A 20 -3.21 -1.18 4.31
C PRO A 20 -2.72 0.26 4.10
N GLY A 21 -1.56 0.46 3.46
CA GLY A 21 -1.10 1.79 3.06
C GLY A 21 -1.99 2.40 1.99
N VAL A 22 -2.44 1.62 1.01
CA VAL A 22 -3.40 2.10 0.00
C VAL A 22 -4.72 2.46 0.65
N ALA A 23 -5.24 1.64 1.56
CA ALA A 23 -6.47 1.93 2.30
C ALA A 23 -6.35 3.26 3.08
N TYR A 24 -5.25 3.43 3.82
CA TYR A 24 -4.97 4.67 4.55
C TYR A 24 -4.89 5.89 3.63
N LEU A 25 -4.13 5.80 2.54
CA LEU A 25 -3.99 6.90 1.58
C LEU A 25 -5.31 7.26 0.91
N THR A 26 -6.15 6.27 0.60
CA THR A 26 -7.51 6.51 0.07
C THR A 26 -8.33 7.40 1.01
N SER A 27 -8.15 7.21 2.32
CA SER A 27 -8.84 8.03 3.33
C SER A 27 -8.25 9.44 3.43
N VAL A 28 -6.92 9.55 3.63
CA VAL A 28 -6.29 10.85 3.97
C VAL A 28 -6.15 11.78 2.78
N LEU A 29 -5.99 11.26 1.56
CA LEU A 29 -5.97 12.06 0.35
C LEU A 29 -7.38 12.40 -0.16
N ASN A 30 -8.41 11.88 0.53
CA ASN A 30 -9.81 12.11 0.20
C ASN A 30 -10.15 11.84 -1.27
N VAL A 31 -9.57 10.76 -1.81
CA VAL A 31 -9.86 10.31 -3.17
C VAL A 31 -11.11 9.42 -3.20
N GLU A 32 -11.74 9.29 -4.36
CA GLU A 32 -12.99 8.55 -4.51
C GLU A 32 -12.79 7.05 -4.35
N MET A 33 -11.63 6.52 -4.79
CA MET A 33 -11.34 5.11 -4.76
C MET A 33 -9.83 4.85 -4.68
N GLY A 34 -9.45 3.81 -3.96
CA GLY A 34 -8.10 3.24 -4.01
C GLY A 34 -8.11 1.88 -4.70
N ALA A 35 -7.01 1.56 -5.37
CA ALA A 35 -6.80 0.25 -5.97
C ALA A 35 -5.39 -0.24 -5.68
N VAL A 36 -5.24 -1.52 -5.33
CA VAL A 36 -3.95 -2.16 -5.16
C VAL A 36 -3.90 -3.47 -5.95
N ILE A 37 -2.79 -3.68 -6.63
CA ILE A 37 -2.49 -4.95 -7.30
C ILE A 37 -1.61 -5.76 -6.35
N SER A 38 -2.16 -6.85 -5.82
CA SER A 38 -1.46 -7.70 -4.86
C SER A 38 -2.15 -9.06 -4.71
N ALA A 39 -1.37 -10.12 -4.74
CA ALA A 39 -1.80 -11.47 -4.37
C ALA A 39 -1.42 -11.85 -2.93
N SER A 40 -1.12 -10.87 -2.07
CA SER A 40 -0.78 -11.06 -0.65
C SER A 40 0.49 -11.90 -0.47
N HIS A 41 0.37 -13.06 0.21
CA HIS A 41 1.45 -14.00 0.50
C HIS A 41 1.62 -15.10 -0.55
N ASN A 42 0.90 -15.02 -1.65
CA ASN A 42 1.00 -15.98 -2.74
C ASN A 42 2.33 -15.85 -3.50
N PRO A 43 2.75 -16.89 -4.23
CA PRO A 43 3.94 -16.82 -5.08
C PRO A 43 3.76 -15.82 -6.24
N MET A 44 4.87 -15.38 -6.80
CA MET A 44 4.95 -14.33 -7.81
C MET A 44 4.00 -14.49 -9.03
N PRO A 45 3.75 -15.70 -9.55
CA PRO A 45 2.83 -15.83 -10.70
C PRO A 45 1.39 -15.40 -10.41
N ASP A 46 0.98 -15.41 -9.15
CA ASP A 46 -0.37 -15.02 -8.76
C ASP A 46 -0.54 -13.51 -8.73
N ASN A 47 -1.70 -13.05 -9.13
CA ASN A 47 -2.09 -11.65 -9.08
C ASN A 47 -3.52 -11.50 -8.54
N GLY A 48 -3.81 -10.30 -8.06
CA GLY A 48 -5.14 -9.91 -7.61
C GLY A 48 -5.28 -8.39 -7.59
N ILE A 49 -6.50 -7.92 -7.65
CA ILE A 49 -6.83 -6.50 -7.50
C ILE A 49 -7.77 -6.37 -6.32
N LYS A 50 -7.51 -5.37 -5.46
CA LYS A 50 -8.41 -5.00 -4.37
C LYS A 50 -8.76 -3.54 -4.50
N PHE A 51 -10.04 -3.23 -4.34
CA PHE A 51 -10.55 -1.88 -4.37
C PHE A 51 -10.92 -1.41 -2.97
N PHE A 52 -10.69 -0.12 -2.73
CA PHE A 52 -11.12 0.58 -1.53
C PHE A 52 -12.05 1.71 -1.92
N ALA A 53 -13.22 1.76 -1.28
CA ALA A 53 -14.13 2.87 -1.39
C ALA A 53 -13.56 4.11 -0.68
N ARG A 54 -14.16 5.27 -0.92
CA ARG A 54 -13.85 6.51 -0.22
C ARG A 54 -13.79 6.29 1.29
N GLY A 55 -12.76 6.84 1.93
CA GLY A 55 -12.48 6.59 3.35
C GLY A 55 -11.62 5.37 3.63
N GLY A 56 -11.17 4.61 2.61
CA GLY A 56 -10.26 3.48 2.76
C GLY A 56 -10.92 2.17 3.19
N PHE A 57 -12.23 2.06 3.09
CA PHE A 57 -12.96 0.82 3.39
C PHE A 57 -12.90 -0.14 2.21
N LYS A 58 -12.80 -1.45 2.50
CA LYS A 58 -12.94 -2.48 1.44
C LYS A 58 -14.22 -2.23 0.66
N LEU A 59 -14.16 -2.38 -0.65
CA LEU A 59 -15.35 -2.30 -1.49
C LEU A 59 -16.31 -3.44 -1.09
N PRO A 60 -17.63 -3.19 -0.94
CA PRO A 60 -18.60 -4.24 -0.67
C PRO A 60 -18.65 -5.25 -1.83
N ASP A 61 -18.81 -6.55 -1.51
CA ASP A 61 -18.80 -7.62 -2.51
C ASP A 61 -19.85 -7.39 -3.61
N ALA A 62 -21.05 -6.88 -3.26
CA ALA A 62 -22.07 -6.51 -4.25
C ALA A 62 -21.61 -5.44 -5.26
N LYS A 63 -20.67 -4.56 -4.86
CA LYS A 63 -20.09 -3.57 -5.78
C LYS A 63 -18.97 -4.18 -6.63
N GLU A 64 -18.25 -5.15 -6.11
CA GLU A 64 -17.30 -5.95 -6.88
C GLU A 64 -18.04 -6.74 -7.97
N ASP A 65 -19.16 -7.39 -7.63
CA ASP A 65 -20.04 -8.09 -8.58
C ASP A 65 -20.58 -7.16 -9.68
N GLU A 66 -20.98 -5.92 -9.34
CA GLU A 66 -21.43 -4.93 -10.33
C GLU A 66 -20.31 -4.55 -11.29
N ILE A 67 -19.06 -4.42 -10.81
CA ILE A 67 -17.88 -4.15 -11.65
C ILE A 67 -17.61 -5.33 -12.58
N GLU A 68 -17.66 -6.55 -12.05
CA GLU A 68 -17.43 -7.75 -12.85
C GLU A 68 -18.50 -7.93 -13.94
N ALA A 69 -19.75 -7.60 -13.65
CA ALA A 69 -20.86 -7.71 -14.60
C ALA A 69 -20.71 -6.80 -15.83
N VAL A 70 -19.92 -5.73 -15.76
CA VAL A 70 -19.66 -4.82 -16.88
C VAL A 70 -18.33 -5.07 -17.59
N LEU A 71 -17.54 -6.04 -17.13
CA LEU A 71 -16.29 -6.41 -17.79
C LEU A 71 -16.56 -6.88 -19.24
N GLY A 72 -15.80 -6.29 -20.16
CA GLY A 72 -15.92 -6.61 -21.60
C GLY A 72 -17.09 -5.94 -22.32
N GLN A 73 -17.89 -5.13 -21.63
CA GLN A 73 -18.90 -4.31 -22.29
C GLN A 73 -18.27 -3.10 -22.97
N ASP A 74 -18.81 -2.72 -24.12
CA ASP A 74 -18.43 -1.47 -24.77
C ASP A 74 -18.99 -0.28 -24.00
N TRP A 75 -18.19 0.78 -23.87
CA TRP A 75 -18.57 2.03 -23.26
C TRP A 75 -17.86 3.22 -23.94
N ASP A 76 -18.50 4.38 -23.90
CA ASP A 76 -17.95 5.60 -24.48
C ASP A 76 -16.75 6.10 -23.66
N ARG A 77 -15.57 6.05 -24.26
CA ARG A 77 -14.34 6.53 -23.62
C ARG A 77 -14.14 8.01 -23.86
N PRO A 78 -13.82 8.78 -22.81
CA PRO A 78 -13.48 10.18 -22.98
C PRO A 78 -12.24 10.34 -23.87
N THR A 79 -12.20 11.45 -24.61
CA THR A 79 -11.09 11.80 -25.49
C THR A 79 -10.56 13.20 -25.21
N GLY A 80 -9.38 13.51 -25.69
CA GLY A 80 -8.78 14.84 -25.54
C GLY A 80 -8.67 15.27 -24.08
N ALA A 81 -9.24 16.39 -23.72
CA ALA A 81 -9.21 16.95 -22.37
C ALA A 81 -10.01 16.14 -21.33
N GLY A 82 -10.85 15.20 -21.77
CA GLY A 82 -11.59 14.32 -20.89
C GLY A 82 -10.80 13.11 -20.40
N VAL A 83 -9.62 12.84 -20.96
CA VAL A 83 -8.73 11.77 -20.46
C VAL A 83 -8.09 12.21 -19.15
N GLY A 84 -8.12 11.33 -18.14
CA GLY A 84 -7.56 11.62 -16.82
C GLY A 84 -6.04 11.73 -16.85
N ARG A 85 -5.49 12.41 -15.86
CA ARG A 85 -4.05 12.62 -15.67
C ARG A 85 -3.49 11.57 -14.72
N VAL A 86 -2.23 11.18 -14.94
CA VAL A 86 -1.49 10.33 -14.01
C VAL A 86 -0.39 11.18 -13.37
N SER A 87 -0.41 11.27 -12.06
CA SER A 87 0.65 11.85 -11.25
C SER A 87 1.36 10.76 -10.46
N HIS A 88 2.66 10.92 -10.26
CA HIS A 88 3.47 10.01 -9.46
C HIS A 88 3.90 10.72 -8.18
N ASP A 89 3.45 10.26 -7.04
CA ASP A 89 3.80 10.84 -5.74
C ASP A 89 4.17 9.75 -4.72
N THR A 90 5.16 8.96 -5.08
CA THR A 90 5.61 7.81 -4.29
C THR A 90 6.26 8.23 -2.97
N VAL A 91 6.99 9.35 -2.96
CA VAL A 91 7.72 9.83 -1.78
C VAL A 91 6.76 10.34 -0.72
N THR A 92 5.84 11.23 -1.09
CA THR A 92 4.85 11.78 -0.15
C THR A 92 3.93 10.66 0.36
N ALA A 93 3.42 9.81 -0.53
CA ALA A 93 2.57 8.68 -0.18
C ALA A 93 3.23 7.74 0.84
N THR A 94 4.49 7.35 0.58
CA THR A 94 5.25 6.48 1.49
C THR A 94 5.47 7.15 2.85
N ASN A 95 5.86 8.43 2.89
CA ASN A 95 6.09 9.14 4.14
C ASN A 95 4.81 9.34 4.95
N LEU A 96 3.69 9.71 4.32
CA LEU A 96 2.39 9.81 5.00
C LEU A 96 2.01 8.51 5.70
N TYR A 97 2.22 7.38 5.03
CA TYR A 97 1.90 6.09 5.63
C TYR A 97 2.88 5.70 6.74
N ILE A 98 4.18 5.95 6.59
CA ILE A 98 5.18 5.71 7.64
C ILE A 98 4.88 6.56 8.87
N ASP A 99 4.59 7.84 8.71
CA ASP A 99 4.28 8.75 9.82
C ASP A 99 3.00 8.31 10.55
N HIS A 100 2.00 7.84 9.80
CA HIS A 100 0.82 7.21 10.39
C HIS A 100 1.18 5.99 11.23
N LEU A 101 1.94 5.04 10.69
CA LEU A 101 2.36 3.84 11.43
C LEU A 101 3.09 4.19 12.72
N VAL A 102 4.02 5.13 12.67
CA VAL A 102 4.76 5.59 13.86
C VAL A 102 3.80 6.21 14.88
N SER A 103 2.82 6.99 14.43
CA SER A 103 1.83 7.62 15.31
C SER A 103 0.91 6.62 16.04
N THR A 104 0.72 5.42 15.49
CA THR A 104 -0.11 4.38 16.11
C THR A 104 0.61 3.55 17.17
N ILE A 105 1.94 3.65 17.24
CA ILE A 105 2.72 2.88 18.22
C ILE A 105 2.57 3.53 19.59
N ALA A 106 1.93 2.83 20.52
CA ALA A 106 1.83 3.28 21.90
C ALA A 106 3.22 3.27 22.58
N PRO A 107 3.56 4.31 23.37
CA PRO A 107 4.79 4.32 24.16
C PRO A 107 4.81 3.14 25.14
N ILE A 108 5.94 2.45 25.21
CA ILE A 108 6.16 1.34 26.15
C ILE A 108 6.83 1.92 27.41
N GLY A 109 6.18 1.75 28.58
CA GLY A 109 6.72 2.17 29.87
C GLY A 109 5.91 3.25 30.59
N PRO A 110 6.34 3.67 31.81
CA PRO A 110 5.61 4.61 32.65
C PRO A 110 5.55 6.03 32.07
N ASP A 111 6.53 6.42 31.27
CA ASP A 111 6.58 7.74 30.64
C ASP A 111 5.92 7.68 29.25
N LYS A 112 4.62 7.96 29.22
CA LYS A 112 3.78 7.91 28.01
C LYS A 112 4.14 8.96 26.94
N VAL A 113 5.17 9.75 27.13
CA VAL A 113 5.64 10.80 26.19
C VAL A 113 7.06 10.47 25.74
N GLN A 114 7.24 9.33 25.06
CA GLN A 114 8.53 9.04 24.44
C GLN A 114 8.44 9.28 22.93
N PRO A 115 9.28 10.17 22.39
CA PRO A 115 9.32 10.42 20.94
C PRO A 115 9.83 9.21 20.14
N LYS A 116 10.35 8.18 20.82
CA LYS A 116 10.86 6.92 20.26
C LYS A 116 10.37 5.72 21.07
N PRO A 117 9.12 5.30 20.85
CA PRO A 117 8.48 4.25 21.68
C PRO A 117 9.17 2.88 21.62
N LEU A 118 9.96 2.60 20.57
CA LEU A 118 10.69 1.34 20.40
C LEU A 118 12.18 1.46 20.76
N LYS A 119 12.60 2.54 21.42
CA LYS A 119 14.01 2.74 21.81
C LYS A 119 14.50 1.58 22.70
N GLY A 120 15.63 1.00 22.32
CA GLY A 120 16.27 -0.11 23.02
C GLY A 120 15.82 -1.50 22.54
N LEU A 121 14.83 -1.58 21.65
CA LEU A 121 14.47 -2.85 21.03
C LEU A 121 15.37 -3.14 19.83
N LYS A 122 15.75 -4.40 19.69
CA LYS A 122 16.39 -4.97 18.51
C LYS A 122 15.36 -5.83 17.78
N ILE A 123 15.11 -5.53 16.50
CA ILE A 123 14.06 -6.17 15.71
C ILE A 123 14.69 -6.74 14.45
N VAL A 124 14.39 -8.00 14.14
CA VAL A 124 14.63 -8.59 12.81
C VAL A 124 13.34 -8.45 12.02
N ALA A 125 13.40 -7.77 10.89
CA ALA A 125 12.27 -7.57 10.00
C ALA A 125 12.48 -8.33 8.68
N ASP A 126 11.73 -9.42 8.49
CA ASP A 126 11.65 -10.12 7.23
C ASP A 126 10.57 -9.46 6.35
N CYS A 127 11.01 -8.84 5.26
CA CYS A 127 10.13 -8.12 4.34
C CYS A 127 9.61 -9.00 3.19
N ALA A 128 9.96 -10.28 3.15
CA ALA A 128 9.54 -11.24 2.12
C ALA A 128 9.75 -10.75 0.66
N ASN A 129 10.69 -9.84 0.44
CA ASN A 129 10.89 -9.10 -0.81
C ASN A 129 9.59 -8.49 -1.37
N GLY A 130 8.69 -8.09 -0.48
CA GLY A 130 7.37 -7.55 -0.80
C GLY A 130 7.28 -6.04 -0.61
N ALA A 131 6.08 -5.53 -0.66
CA ALA A 131 5.77 -4.09 -0.59
C ALA A 131 6.15 -3.41 0.74
N THR A 132 6.45 -4.18 1.78
CA THR A 132 6.92 -3.67 3.08
C THR A 132 8.41 -3.34 3.11
N SER A 133 9.17 -3.69 2.08
CA SER A 133 10.64 -3.57 2.07
C SER A 133 11.19 -2.18 2.39
N VAL A 134 10.43 -1.14 2.07
CA VAL A 134 10.78 0.26 2.42
C VAL A 134 10.08 0.70 3.70
N VAL A 135 8.78 0.47 3.77
CA VAL A 135 7.92 1.03 4.82
C VAL A 135 8.23 0.45 6.19
N ALA A 136 8.31 -0.89 6.32
CA ALA A 136 8.46 -1.52 7.63
C ALA A 136 9.79 -1.17 8.31
N PRO A 137 10.97 -1.29 7.65
CA PRO A 137 12.22 -0.91 8.27
C PRO A 137 12.28 0.56 8.68
N GLU A 138 11.76 1.45 7.85
CA GLU A 138 11.79 2.88 8.12
C GLU A 138 10.86 3.27 9.27
N ALA A 139 9.64 2.74 9.31
CA ALA A 139 8.70 2.97 10.41
C ALA A 139 9.30 2.53 11.76
N LEU A 140 9.87 1.32 11.81
CA LEU A 140 10.50 0.78 13.01
C LEU A 140 11.70 1.62 13.47
N ARG A 141 12.54 2.10 12.54
CA ARG A 141 13.69 2.98 12.86
C ARG A 141 13.21 4.35 13.35
N ARG A 142 12.21 4.96 12.72
CA ARG A 142 11.63 6.23 13.18
C ARG A 142 11.05 6.09 14.58
N ALA A 143 10.44 4.95 14.87
CA ALA A 143 9.96 4.62 16.21
C ALA A 143 11.08 4.34 17.23
N GLY A 144 12.34 4.24 16.79
CA GLY A 144 13.51 4.15 17.67
C GLY A 144 14.15 2.77 17.81
N ALA A 145 13.66 1.76 17.09
CA ALA A 145 14.25 0.43 17.12
C ALA A 145 15.59 0.34 16.38
N GLU A 146 16.46 -0.56 16.83
CA GLU A 146 17.58 -1.09 16.04
C GLU A 146 17.03 -2.20 15.13
N VAL A 147 17.10 -2.04 13.80
CA VAL A 147 16.43 -2.93 12.86
C VAL A 147 17.46 -3.66 11.99
N LEU A 148 17.48 -4.97 12.09
CA LEU A 148 18.11 -5.87 11.12
C LEU A 148 17.05 -6.26 10.07
N VAL A 149 17.30 -5.90 8.84
CA VAL A 149 16.38 -6.16 7.73
C VAL A 149 16.86 -7.35 6.92
N ILE A 150 15.96 -8.28 6.62
CA ILE A 150 16.21 -9.41 5.74
C ILE A 150 15.14 -9.46 4.64
N ASN A 151 15.47 -10.07 3.51
CA ASN A 151 14.57 -10.22 2.37
C ASN A 151 13.87 -8.90 1.95
N ALA A 152 14.65 -7.83 1.78
CA ALA A 152 14.15 -6.50 1.44
C ALA A 152 14.70 -5.97 0.10
N SER A 153 15.02 -6.86 -0.82
CA SER A 153 15.55 -6.52 -2.15
C SER A 153 14.64 -7.12 -3.24
N PRO A 154 13.42 -6.56 -3.42
CA PRO A 154 12.49 -7.05 -4.42
C PRO A 154 13.07 -6.89 -5.83
N ASP A 155 12.99 -7.94 -6.65
CA ASP A 155 13.44 -7.96 -8.05
C ASP A 155 12.30 -8.20 -9.05
N GLY A 156 11.05 -8.27 -8.56
CA GLY A 156 9.85 -8.55 -9.34
C GLY A 156 9.52 -10.04 -9.48
N TYR A 157 10.42 -10.95 -9.09
CA TYR A 157 10.25 -12.40 -9.20
C TYR A 157 10.43 -13.14 -7.88
N ASN A 158 10.95 -12.50 -6.85
CA ASN A 158 11.38 -13.12 -5.61
C ASN A 158 10.44 -12.88 -4.41
N ILE A 159 9.28 -12.26 -4.62
CA ILE A 159 8.31 -12.06 -3.53
C ILE A 159 7.93 -13.41 -2.90
N ASN A 160 7.97 -13.47 -1.57
CA ASN A 160 7.65 -14.65 -0.75
C ASN A 160 8.49 -15.91 -1.06
N LYS A 161 9.55 -15.80 -1.87
CA LYS A 161 10.38 -16.95 -2.24
C LYS A 161 11.33 -17.30 -1.09
N ASN A 162 11.05 -18.40 -0.39
CA ASN A 162 11.78 -18.85 0.80
C ASN A 162 11.93 -17.72 1.85
N ALA A 163 10.89 -16.93 2.05
CA ALA A 163 10.91 -15.76 2.89
C ALA A 163 9.50 -15.40 3.37
N GLY A 164 9.42 -14.65 4.49
CA GLY A 164 8.18 -14.13 5.02
C GLY A 164 7.41 -15.14 5.88
N SER A 165 6.13 -14.84 6.10
CA SER A 165 5.28 -15.51 7.09
C SER A 165 4.91 -16.96 6.78
N THR A 166 5.19 -17.44 5.58
CA THR A 166 4.88 -18.81 5.15
C THR A 166 6.11 -19.73 5.15
N HIS A 167 7.25 -19.27 5.65
CA HIS A 167 8.52 -20.00 5.72
C HIS A 167 9.17 -19.93 7.10
#